data_e6d9c68fa05d196821c2319f7f673cae
#
_entry.id   e6d9c68fa05d196821c2319f7f673cae
#
_cell.length_a   1.000
_cell.length_b   1.000
_cell.length_c   1.000
_cell.angle_alpha   90.00
_cell.angle_beta   90.00
_cell.angle_gamma   90.00
#
_symmetry.space_group_name_H-M   'P 1'
#
loop_
_entity.id
_entity.type
_entity.pdbx_description
1 polymer ?
#
loop_
_entity_poly.entity_id
_entity_poly.type
_entity_poly.pdbx_seq_one_letter_code
_entity_poly.pdbx_strand_id
1 'polypeptide(L)'
;MKLNKFKIIFFIIVLVILIVLVGILGFKWSKHHEVETRVLKNQSDNTNYIEKRDKSVKAPKKLKTVVDKKEPMYGQIDKYLKETHFNGTVAVFDNGKLKMNKGYGYKDIEKGKKNTANTMFLIGSSQKFTTGLMLKQLELEHKLYLNEPVKKYLQWFKTDKEITIKDLMLHKSGLYKYEASTNIKNLDQAVLSIQKRGIDDEIYHKHSYNDANYLVLAKVIEKVTGKPYVQNYYNRLGNKFHLKHSAFYDEKPLQNEMAKGYKFKNNSFSFLRPNVLDQYFGAGNLYMAPYDMGKLIHILQQDKIFSSNVTNPMLHEFGTEEYPEEYRYGFYVTPYLNRVNGVFFGQTFTAYFNDRYIAILGTNIKNTNGFVPNEDKMKHIFYNILNQKKPYNTPGVKVHDKHHINQ
;
A
#
# COMPACT_ATOMS: atom_id res chain seq x y z
N MET A 1 29.46 60.84 32.26
CA MET A 1 28.08 60.96 31.74
C MET A 1 27.84 60.34 30.34
N LYS A 2 28.85 60.28 29.44
CA LYS A 2 28.69 59.69 28.08
C LYS A 2 28.52 58.16 28.06
N LEU A 3 29.07 57.43 29.03
CA LEU A 3 29.03 55.90 29.05
C LEU A 3 27.62 55.33 29.36
N ASN A 4 26.81 56.11 30.12
CA ASN A 4 25.43 55.67 30.45
C ASN A 4 24.46 55.82 29.28
N LYS A 5 24.64 56.82 28.42
CA LYS A 5 23.79 57.01 27.24
C LYS A 5 24.00 55.87 26.21
N PHE A 6 25.25 55.38 26.05
CA PHE A 6 25.58 54.30 25.12
C PHE A 6 24.98 52.97 25.59
N LYS A 7 25.03 52.70 26.89
CA LYS A 7 24.39 51.50 27.48
C LYS A 7 22.86 51.51 27.30
N ILE A 8 22.23 52.65 27.47
CA ILE A 8 20.78 52.81 27.29
C ILE A 8 20.39 52.57 25.82
N ILE A 9 21.12 53.14 24.86
CA ILE A 9 20.88 53.00 23.43
C ILE A 9 21.08 51.49 23.03
N PHE A 10 22.15 50.87 23.52
CA PHE A 10 22.40 49.46 23.29
C PHE A 10 21.26 48.56 23.83
N PHE A 11 20.76 48.85 25.02
CA PHE A 11 19.64 48.12 25.64
C PHE A 11 18.33 48.30 24.86
N ILE A 12 18.07 49.50 24.33
CA ILE A 12 16.90 49.77 23.49
C ILE A 12 16.99 48.98 22.15
N ILE A 13 18.18 48.94 21.52
CA ILE A 13 18.40 48.19 20.28
C ILE A 13 18.17 46.70 20.49
N VAL A 14 18.72 46.13 21.58
CA VAL A 14 18.53 44.73 21.93
C VAL A 14 17.05 44.40 22.20
N LEU A 15 16.35 45.30 22.90
CA LEU A 15 14.91 45.14 23.17
C LEU A 15 14.07 45.17 21.88
N VAL A 16 14.38 46.07 20.95
CA VAL A 16 13.70 46.14 19.64
C VAL A 16 13.94 44.90 18.83
N ILE A 17 15.18 44.39 18.79
CA ILE A 17 15.51 43.12 18.09
C ILE A 17 14.73 41.95 18.70
N LEU A 18 14.64 41.86 20.03
CA LEU A 18 13.85 40.83 20.72
C LEU A 18 12.36 40.92 20.38
N ILE A 19 11.78 42.10 20.36
CA ILE A 19 10.37 42.30 19.99
C ILE A 19 10.12 41.88 18.55
N VAL A 20 11.02 42.23 17.62
CA VAL A 20 10.92 41.83 16.21
C VAL A 20 11.04 40.31 16.07
N LEU A 21 11.98 39.66 16.78
CA LEU A 21 12.13 38.21 16.79
C LEU A 21 10.90 37.50 17.35
N VAL A 22 10.34 37.97 18.45
CA VAL A 22 9.10 37.43 19.03
C VAL A 22 7.92 37.61 18.06
N GLY A 23 7.84 38.77 17.38
CA GLY A 23 6.82 39.01 16.36
C GLY A 23 6.94 38.06 15.17
N ILE A 24 8.15 37.81 14.67
CA ILE A 24 8.42 36.88 13.57
C ILE A 24 8.10 35.45 13.99
N LEU A 25 8.48 35.04 15.19
CA LEU A 25 8.19 33.71 15.73
C LEU A 25 6.69 33.51 15.94
N GLY A 26 6.00 34.51 16.50
CA GLY A 26 4.55 34.49 16.67
C GLY A 26 3.79 34.42 15.35
N PHE A 27 4.23 35.18 14.34
CA PHE A 27 3.65 35.11 12.99
C PHE A 27 3.88 33.75 12.30
N LYS A 28 5.08 33.18 12.42
CA LYS A 28 5.38 31.84 11.92
C LYS A 28 4.54 30.77 12.63
N TRP A 29 4.41 30.89 13.94
CA TRP A 29 3.58 29.98 14.75
C TRP A 29 2.10 30.07 14.37
N SER A 30 1.55 31.31 14.25
CA SER A 30 0.17 31.52 13.82
C SER A 30 -0.13 30.98 12.44
N LYS A 31 0.76 31.21 11.46
CA LYS A 31 0.62 30.62 10.12
C LYS A 31 0.70 29.08 10.13
N HIS A 32 1.59 28.53 10.95
CA HIS A 32 1.71 27.07 11.06
C HIS A 32 0.45 26.45 11.67
N HIS A 33 -0.07 27.10 12.70
CA HIS A 33 -1.31 26.66 13.37
C HIS A 33 -2.56 26.81 12.48
N GLU A 34 -2.61 27.85 11.65
CA GLU A 34 -3.68 28.03 10.67
C GLU A 34 -3.66 26.95 9.59
N VAL A 35 -2.48 26.58 9.08
CA VAL A 35 -2.32 25.48 8.12
C VAL A 35 -2.71 24.14 8.76
N GLU A 36 -2.24 23.88 9.97
CA GLU A 36 -2.59 22.67 10.73
C GLU A 36 -4.09 22.58 10.97
N THR A 37 -4.72 23.67 11.41
CA THR A 37 -6.17 23.76 11.62
C THR A 37 -6.96 23.57 10.32
N ARG A 38 -6.46 24.09 9.19
CA ARG A 38 -7.10 23.96 7.89
C ARG A 38 -6.99 22.54 7.35
N VAL A 39 -5.84 21.87 7.53
CA VAL A 39 -5.64 20.46 7.17
C VAL A 39 -6.53 19.57 8.05
N LEU A 40 -6.61 19.87 9.36
CA LEU A 40 -7.43 19.13 10.31
C LEU A 40 -8.93 19.37 10.13
N LYS A 41 -9.36 20.48 9.55
CA LYS A 41 -10.78 20.79 9.32
C LYS A 41 -11.41 19.98 8.18
N ASN A 42 -10.59 19.43 7.29
CA ASN A 42 -11.01 18.54 6.19
C ASN A 42 -10.98 17.05 6.58
N GLN A 43 -10.93 16.73 7.85
CA GLN A 43 -10.65 15.42 8.45
C GLN A 43 -11.60 14.28 8.09
N SER A 44 -12.80 14.58 7.61
CA SER A 44 -13.86 13.56 7.60
C SER A 44 -14.10 12.91 6.25
N ASP A 45 -13.35 13.28 5.21
CA ASP A 45 -13.75 12.97 3.83
C ASP A 45 -13.73 11.48 3.51
N ASN A 46 -12.71 10.73 3.92
CA ASN A 46 -12.63 9.27 3.66
C ASN A 46 -13.68 8.50 4.46
N THR A 47 -13.80 8.75 5.75
CA THR A 47 -14.79 8.10 6.64
C THR A 47 -16.21 8.45 6.22
N ASN A 48 -16.51 9.72 5.97
CA ASN A 48 -17.81 10.18 5.50
C ASN A 48 -18.19 9.54 4.15
N TYR A 49 -17.21 9.38 3.25
CA TYR A 49 -17.47 8.73 1.98
C TYR A 49 -17.80 7.24 2.16
N ILE A 50 -17.11 6.53 3.06
CA ILE A 50 -17.39 5.13 3.40
C ILE A 50 -18.79 5.01 4.00
N GLU A 51 -19.13 5.82 5.00
CA GLU A 51 -20.47 5.81 5.63
C GLU A 51 -21.60 6.09 4.62
N LYS A 52 -21.38 7.02 3.70
CA LYS A 52 -22.33 7.32 2.64
C LYS A 52 -22.47 6.17 1.66
N ARG A 53 -21.33 5.51 1.32
CA ARG A 53 -21.30 4.35 0.44
C ARG A 53 -21.98 3.14 1.08
N ASP A 54 -21.81 2.89 2.36
CA ASP A 54 -22.41 1.78 3.12
C ASP A 54 -23.94 1.71 2.97
N LYS A 55 -24.58 2.86 2.83
CA LYS A 55 -26.03 2.94 2.62
C LYS A 55 -26.49 2.41 1.26
N SER A 56 -25.61 2.33 0.28
CA SER A 56 -25.92 1.93 -1.11
C SER A 56 -25.33 0.59 -1.52
N VAL A 57 -24.33 0.10 -0.79
CA VAL A 57 -23.64 -1.16 -1.13
C VAL A 57 -24.42 -2.36 -0.67
N LYS A 58 -24.68 -3.27 -1.60
CA LYS A 58 -25.23 -4.61 -1.30
C LYS A 58 -24.13 -5.63 -1.25
N ALA A 59 -24.28 -6.65 -0.40
CA ALA A 59 -23.38 -7.79 -0.36
C ALA A 59 -23.20 -8.37 -1.77
N PRO A 60 -21.95 -8.58 -2.23
CA PRO A 60 -21.70 -9.07 -3.56
C PRO A 60 -22.17 -10.51 -3.72
N LYS A 61 -22.44 -10.89 -4.98
CA LYS A 61 -22.72 -12.31 -5.31
C LYS A 61 -21.53 -13.17 -4.92
N LYS A 62 -21.77 -14.29 -4.26
CA LYS A 62 -20.74 -15.22 -3.83
C LYS A 62 -19.93 -15.74 -5.03
N LEU A 63 -18.63 -15.73 -4.89
CA LEU A 63 -17.71 -16.37 -5.83
C LEU A 63 -17.80 -17.88 -5.70
N LYS A 64 -17.66 -18.59 -6.82
CA LYS A 64 -17.63 -20.06 -6.83
C LYS A 64 -16.27 -20.54 -6.35
N THR A 65 -16.26 -21.63 -5.58
CA THR A 65 -15.06 -22.43 -5.36
C THR A 65 -14.72 -23.16 -6.65
N VAL A 66 -13.49 -23.00 -7.12
CA VAL A 66 -12.98 -23.59 -8.36
C VAL A 66 -11.67 -24.32 -8.07
N VAL A 67 -11.53 -25.54 -8.55
CA VAL A 67 -10.26 -26.27 -8.74
C VAL A 67 -10.41 -26.99 -10.06
N ASP A 68 -9.71 -26.54 -11.10
CA ASP A 68 -9.77 -27.17 -12.41
C ASP A 68 -9.14 -28.57 -12.35
N LYS A 69 -9.96 -29.60 -12.57
CA LYS A 69 -9.54 -31.02 -12.52
C LYS A 69 -8.97 -31.51 -13.83
N LYS A 70 -9.08 -30.73 -14.91
CA LYS A 70 -8.58 -31.13 -16.24
C LYS A 70 -7.07 -31.09 -16.33
N GLU A 71 -6.43 -30.22 -15.54
CA GLU A 71 -4.99 -30.05 -15.50
C GLU A 71 -4.47 -30.45 -14.12
N PRO A 72 -3.57 -31.46 -14.03
CA PRO A 72 -3.11 -32.02 -12.75
C PRO A 72 -2.49 -31.03 -11.79
N MET A 73 -1.87 -29.95 -12.30
CA MET A 73 -1.16 -28.96 -11.49
C MET A 73 -2.05 -28.24 -10.46
N TYR A 74 -3.33 -28.00 -10.78
CA TYR A 74 -4.23 -27.35 -9.82
C TYR A 74 -4.64 -28.30 -8.69
N GLY A 75 -4.73 -29.59 -8.97
CA GLY A 75 -4.87 -30.64 -7.94
C GLY A 75 -3.63 -30.75 -7.06
N GLN A 76 -2.43 -30.60 -7.63
CA GLN A 76 -1.18 -30.58 -6.87
C GLN A 76 -1.09 -29.35 -5.95
N ILE A 77 -1.51 -28.16 -6.42
CA ILE A 77 -1.62 -26.96 -5.59
C ILE A 77 -2.58 -27.19 -4.42
N ASP A 78 -3.78 -27.76 -4.69
CA ASP A 78 -4.77 -28.08 -3.64
C ASP A 78 -4.20 -29.02 -2.59
N LYS A 79 -3.51 -30.09 -3.02
CA LYS A 79 -2.83 -31.05 -2.14
C LYS A 79 -1.75 -30.36 -1.30
N TYR A 80 -0.85 -29.62 -1.93
CA TYR A 80 0.25 -28.91 -1.26
C TYR A 80 -0.24 -27.91 -0.21
N LEU A 81 -1.28 -27.12 -0.51
CA LEU A 81 -1.84 -26.17 0.45
C LEU A 81 -2.49 -26.87 1.66
N LYS A 82 -3.09 -28.05 1.47
CA LYS A 82 -3.60 -28.88 2.59
C LYS A 82 -2.47 -29.43 3.43
N GLU A 83 -1.45 -30.03 2.80
CA GLU A 83 -0.29 -30.62 3.49
C GLU A 83 0.53 -29.60 4.29
N THR A 84 0.60 -28.36 3.80
CA THR A 84 1.26 -27.24 4.49
C THR A 84 0.36 -26.48 5.46
N HIS A 85 -0.83 -27.04 5.77
CA HIS A 85 -1.81 -26.43 6.70
C HIS A 85 -2.11 -24.96 6.39
N PHE A 86 -2.25 -24.64 5.10
CA PHE A 86 -2.55 -23.28 4.66
C PHE A 86 -3.89 -22.80 5.23
N ASN A 87 -3.90 -21.64 5.89
CA ASN A 87 -5.09 -20.98 6.40
C ASN A 87 -5.31 -19.67 5.66
N GLY A 88 -6.15 -19.68 4.65
CA GLY A 88 -6.32 -18.54 3.76
C GLY A 88 -7.12 -18.86 2.50
N THR A 89 -6.94 -18.05 1.46
CA THR A 89 -7.58 -18.25 0.15
C THR A 89 -6.54 -18.14 -0.96
N VAL A 90 -6.65 -19.01 -1.95
CA VAL A 90 -5.84 -19.00 -3.17
C VAL A 90 -6.68 -18.64 -4.37
N ALA A 91 -6.14 -17.86 -5.31
CA ALA A 91 -6.67 -17.72 -6.67
C ALA A 91 -5.53 -17.91 -7.68
N VAL A 92 -5.80 -18.67 -8.74
CA VAL A 92 -4.86 -18.89 -9.86
C VAL A 92 -5.59 -18.69 -11.17
N PHE A 93 -4.99 -17.85 -12.02
CA PHE A 93 -5.43 -17.65 -13.41
C PHE A 93 -4.33 -18.15 -14.35
N ASP A 94 -4.72 -18.79 -15.45
CA ASP A 94 -3.86 -19.22 -16.55
C ASP A 94 -4.40 -18.60 -17.84
N ASN A 95 -3.59 -17.80 -18.52
CA ASN A 95 -4.01 -17.03 -19.70
C ASN A 95 -5.36 -16.32 -19.47
N GLY A 96 -5.48 -15.68 -18.31
CA GLY A 96 -6.67 -14.93 -17.89
C GLY A 96 -7.89 -15.75 -17.48
N LYS A 97 -7.84 -17.09 -17.57
CA LYS A 97 -8.92 -17.98 -17.14
C LYS A 97 -8.74 -18.41 -15.70
N LEU A 98 -9.76 -18.22 -14.87
CA LEU A 98 -9.74 -18.67 -13.49
C LEU A 98 -9.66 -20.21 -13.43
N LYS A 99 -8.59 -20.75 -12.90
CA LYS A 99 -8.32 -22.18 -12.75
C LYS A 99 -8.47 -22.68 -11.32
N MET A 100 -8.20 -21.81 -10.37
CA MET A 100 -8.36 -22.13 -8.96
C MET A 100 -8.86 -20.91 -8.19
N ASN A 101 -9.84 -21.11 -7.28
CA ASN A 101 -10.31 -20.12 -6.32
C ASN A 101 -10.91 -20.84 -5.11
N LYS A 102 -10.17 -20.96 -4.01
CA LYS A 102 -10.55 -21.82 -2.88
C LYS A 102 -10.04 -21.29 -1.55
N GLY A 103 -10.90 -21.38 -0.53
CA GLY A 103 -10.54 -21.10 0.87
C GLY A 103 -10.15 -22.35 1.64
N TYR A 104 -9.27 -22.18 2.64
CA TYR A 104 -8.76 -23.19 3.57
C TYR A 104 -8.77 -22.64 4.98
N GLY A 105 -9.07 -23.47 5.97
CA GLY A 105 -9.11 -23.09 7.37
C GLY A 105 -10.16 -22.01 7.67
N TYR A 106 -9.84 -21.09 8.56
CA TYR A 106 -10.80 -20.19 9.19
C TYR A 106 -10.43 -18.72 9.01
N LYS A 107 -11.39 -17.88 8.55
CA LYS A 107 -11.27 -16.41 8.54
C LYS A 107 -11.52 -15.77 9.92
N ASP A 108 -12.29 -16.46 10.76
CA ASP A 108 -12.53 -16.09 12.15
C ASP A 108 -12.46 -17.37 12.98
N ILE A 109 -11.31 -17.59 13.64
CA ILE A 109 -11.04 -18.81 14.43
C ILE A 109 -11.95 -18.90 15.65
N GLU A 110 -12.15 -17.76 16.33
CA GLU A 110 -12.96 -17.71 17.56
C GLU A 110 -14.42 -18.08 17.30
N LYS A 111 -14.94 -17.74 16.12
CA LYS A 111 -16.32 -18.01 15.72
C LYS A 111 -16.47 -19.24 14.81
N GLY A 112 -15.38 -19.95 14.53
CA GLY A 112 -15.39 -21.11 13.64
C GLY A 112 -15.80 -20.78 12.19
N LYS A 113 -15.68 -19.53 11.74
CA LYS A 113 -16.06 -19.15 10.37
C LYS A 113 -14.97 -19.50 9.39
N LYS A 114 -15.28 -20.35 8.40
CA LYS A 114 -14.32 -20.83 7.40
C LYS A 114 -13.93 -19.77 6.38
N ASN A 115 -12.68 -19.83 5.91
CA ASN A 115 -12.26 -19.15 4.69
C ASN A 115 -13.00 -19.71 3.48
N THR A 116 -13.38 -18.84 2.57
CA THR A 116 -14.06 -19.18 1.31
C THR A 116 -13.41 -18.45 0.13
N ALA A 117 -13.89 -18.70 -1.07
CA ALA A 117 -13.50 -17.94 -2.26
C ALA A 117 -13.76 -16.42 -2.14
N ASN A 118 -14.69 -15.99 -1.27
CA ASN A 118 -15.06 -14.59 -1.05
C ASN A 118 -14.22 -13.90 0.03
N THR A 119 -13.45 -14.66 0.81
CA THR A 119 -12.74 -14.08 1.95
C THR A 119 -11.79 -12.97 1.49
N MET A 120 -11.97 -11.83 2.11
CA MET A 120 -11.10 -10.65 1.92
C MET A 120 -10.08 -10.59 3.03
N PHE A 121 -8.83 -10.39 2.65
CA PHE A 121 -7.71 -10.22 3.57
C PHE A 121 -7.28 -8.77 3.60
N LEU A 122 -6.81 -8.30 4.75
CA LEU A 122 -6.10 -7.02 4.85
C LEU A 122 -4.82 -7.14 4.03
N ILE A 123 -4.80 -6.49 2.86
CA ILE A 123 -3.72 -6.71 1.90
C ILE A 123 -2.42 -5.97 2.23
N GLY A 124 -2.45 -5.11 3.28
CA GLY A 124 -1.27 -4.38 3.72
C GLY A 124 -0.61 -3.62 2.57
N SER A 125 0.70 -3.69 2.49
CA SER A 125 1.48 -3.00 1.45
C SER A 125 1.11 -3.37 0.01
N SER A 126 0.39 -4.46 -0.23
CA SER A 126 -0.14 -4.76 -1.57
C SER A 126 -1.12 -3.69 -2.08
N GLN A 127 -1.69 -2.87 -1.18
CA GLN A 127 -2.50 -1.71 -1.57
C GLN A 127 -1.69 -0.66 -2.35
N LYS A 128 -0.38 -0.57 -2.13
CA LYS A 128 0.48 0.37 -2.87
C LYS A 128 0.41 0.15 -4.39
N PHE A 129 0.17 -1.10 -4.83
CA PHE A 129 -0.08 -1.41 -6.23
C PHE A 129 -1.31 -0.66 -6.77
N THR A 130 -2.43 -0.66 -6.05
CA THR A 130 -3.63 0.10 -6.47
C THR A 130 -3.38 1.61 -6.44
N THR A 131 -2.61 2.11 -5.47
CA THR A 131 -2.19 3.51 -5.39
C THR A 131 -1.32 3.89 -6.59
N GLY A 132 -0.37 3.02 -6.94
CA GLY A 132 0.52 3.19 -8.10
C GLY A 132 -0.26 3.25 -9.43
N LEU A 133 -1.26 2.37 -9.62
CA LEU A 133 -2.12 2.42 -10.81
C LEU A 133 -2.89 3.74 -10.90
N MET A 134 -3.44 4.22 -9.79
CA MET A 134 -4.12 5.53 -9.76
C MET A 134 -3.16 6.69 -10.02
N LEU A 135 -1.94 6.61 -9.48
CA LEU A 135 -0.89 7.60 -9.72
C LEU A 135 -0.56 7.69 -11.22
N LYS A 136 -0.36 6.54 -11.88
CA LYS A 136 -0.08 6.49 -13.33
C LYS A 136 -1.26 7.01 -14.17
N GLN A 137 -2.51 6.73 -13.78
CA GLN A 137 -3.68 7.31 -14.44
C GLN A 137 -3.67 8.85 -14.36
N LEU A 138 -3.36 9.40 -13.17
CA LEU A 138 -3.32 10.85 -12.97
C LEU A 138 -2.17 11.53 -13.71
N GLU A 139 -1.04 10.85 -13.86
CA GLU A 139 0.07 11.30 -14.70
C GLU A 139 -0.36 11.38 -16.18
N LEU A 140 -0.99 10.32 -16.69
CA LEU A 140 -1.50 10.29 -18.08
C LEU A 140 -2.66 11.29 -18.33
N GLU A 141 -3.40 11.65 -17.29
CA GLU A 141 -4.40 12.71 -17.31
C GLU A 141 -3.79 14.12 -17.17
N HIS A 142 -2.47 14.25 -17.11
CA HIS A 142 -1.72 15.50 -16.89
C HIS A 142 -2.13 16.26 -15.61
N LYS A 143 -2.63 15.54 -14.59
CA LYS A 143 -2.99 16.12 -13.29
C LYS A 143 -1.82 16.21 -12.33
N LEU A 144 -0.79 15.41 -12.56
CA LEU A 144 0.49 15.44 -11.86
C LEU A 144 1.61 14.96 -12.79
N TYR A 145 2.85 15.27 -12.43
CA TYR A 145 4.04 14.82 -13.14
C TYR A 145 5.04 14.23 -12.15
N LEU A 146 5.64 13.09 -12.47
CA LEU A 146 6.52 12.35 -11.56
C LEU A 146 7.75 13.15 -11.11
N ASN A 147 8.33 13.96 -12.01
CA ASN A 147 9.52 14.74 -11.70
C ASN A 147 9.22 16.08 -10.99
N GLU A 148 7.95 16.37 -10.71
CA GLU A 148 7.59 17.58 -9.99
C GLU A 148 7.68 17.40 -8.47
N PRO A 149 8.05 18.48 -7.73
CA PRO A 149 8.17 18.41 -6.30
C PRO A 149 6.80 18.29 -5.61
N VAL A 150 6.76 17.51 -4.53
CA VAL A 150 5.55 17.31 -3.69
C VAL A 150 4.93 18.64 -3.26
N LYS A 151 5.76 19.64 -2.92
CA LYS A 151 5.31 20.99 -2.50
C LYS A 151 4.47 21.73 -3.57
N LYS A 152 4.56 21.34 -4.85
CA LYS A 152 3.71 21.89 -5.90
C LYS A 152 2.25 21.51 -5.69
N TYR A 153 2.00 20.29 -5.21
CA TYR A 153 0.66 19.74 -4.96
C TYR A 153 0.21 19.98 -3.52
N LEU A 154 1.11 19.75 -2.56
CA LEU A 154 0.89 19.95 -1.13
C LEU A 154 1.76 21.13 -0.66
N GLN A 155 1.28 22.38 -0.87
CA GLN A 155 2.06 23.61 -0.58
C GLN A 155 2.52 23.73 0.86
N TRP A 156 1.82 23.07 1.77
CA TRP A 156 2.14 23.02 3.19
C TRP A 156 3.18 21.95 3.56
N PHE A 157 3.37 20.92 2.69
CA PHE A 157 4.34 19.86 2.91
C PHE A 157 5.74 20.37 2.57
N LYS A 158 6.41 20.88 3.58
CA LYS A 158 7.74 21.50 3.46
C LYS A 158 8.75 20.65 4.19
N THR A 159 9.78 20.27 3.50
CA THR A 159 10.96 19.55 3.97
C THR A 159 12.21 20.37 3.63
N ASP A 160 13.31 20.13 4.32
CA ASP A 160 14.62 20.80 4.11
C ASP A 160 15.23 20.47 2.75
N LYS A 161 14.90 19.31 2.20
CA LYS A 161 15.28 18.92 0.84
C LYS A 161 14.06 18.74 -0.03
N GLU A 162 14.24 18.92 -1.32
CA GLU A 162 13.17 18.73 -2.28
C GLU A 162 12.90 17.25 -2.51
N ILE A 163 11.63 16.84 -2.46
CA ILE A 163 11.15 15.49 -2.74
C ILE A 163 10.22 15.57 -3.95
N THR A 164 10.48 14.75 -4.97
CA THR A 164 9.61 14.61 -6.14
C THR A 164 8.55 13.51 -5.93
N ILE A 165 7.51 13.52 -6.76
CA ILE A 165 6.53 12.42 -6.80
C ILE A 165 7.21 11.10 -7.16
N LYS A 166 8.24 11.13 -8.05
CA LYS A 166 9.05 9.96 -8.43
C LYS A 166 9.83 9.41 -7.24
N ASP A 167 10.42 10.28 -6.41
CA ASP A 167 11.13 9.84 -5.20
C ASP A 167 10.23 9.10 -4.23
N LEU A 168 8.99 9.58 -4.04
CA LEU A 168 8.00 8.88 -3.23
C LEU A 168 7.63 7.52 -3.84
N MET A 169 7.33 7.48 -5.14
CA MET A 169 6.92 6.27 -5.84
C MET A 169 7.99 5.18 -5.81
N LEU A 170 9.27 5.56 -5.88
CA LEU A 170 10.43 4.67 -5.85
C LEU A 170 11.01 4.42 -4.46
N HIS A 171 10.42 4.95 -3.39
CA HIS A 171 10.98 4.89 -2.02
C HIS A 171 12.38 5.50 -1.89
N LYS A 172 12.62 6.64 -2.56
CA LYS A 172 13.91 7.39 -2.55
C LYS A 172 13.82 8.77 -1.89
N SER A 173 12.69 9.09 -1.27
CA SER A 173 12.43 10.41 -0.69
C SER A 173 13.33 10.78 0.50
N GLY A 174 13.92 9.81 1.16
CA GLY A 174 14.65 10.03 2.41
C GLY A 174 13.75 10.30 3.63
N LEU A 175 12.42 10.28 3.49
CA LEU A 175 11.52 10.47 4.64
C LEU A 175 11.81 9.45 5.74
N TYR A 176 11.83 9.90 7.00
CA TYR A 176 11.91 8.99 8.13
C TYR A 176 10.78 7.96 8.11
N LYS A 177 11.08 6.73 8.58
CA LYS A 177 10.12 5.64 8.63
C LYS A 177 8.86 6.07 9.37
N TYR A 178 7.69 5.84 8.75
CA TYR A 178 6.41 6.15 9.38
C TYR A 178 6.18 5.27 10.61
N GLU A 179 5.86 5.89 11.72
CA GLU A 179 5.49 5.25 12.96
C GLU A 179 4.03 5.54 13.27
N ALA A 180 3.20 4.52 13.12
CA ALA A 180 1.79 4.62 13.42
C ALA A 180 1.54 4.79 14.91
N SER A 181 0.57 5.62 15.27
CA SER A 181 0.17 5.85 16.66
C SER A 181 -1.34 5.89 16.76
N THR A 182 -1.89 5.34 17.85
CA THR A 182 -3.32 5.43 18.14
C THR A 182 -3.82 6.87 18.36
N ASN A 183 -2.92 7.84 18.51
CA ASN A 183 -3.24 9.26 18.59
C ASN A 183 -3.46 9.89 17.21
N ILE A 184 -2.98 9.25 16.14
CA ILE A 184 -3.20 9.66 14.75
C ILE A 184 -4.50 9.00 14.27
N LYS A 185 -5.47 9.78 13.79
CA LYS A 185 -6.84 9.31 13.50
C LYS A 185 -7.24 9.35 12.03
N ASN A 186 -6.37 9.84 11.14
CA ASN A 186 -6.65 9.95 9.71
C ASN A 186 -5.38 10.19 8.91
N LEU A 187 -5.53 10.15 7.58
CA LEU A 187 -4.43 10.37 6.64
C LEU A 187 -3.79 11.75 6.79
N ASP A 188 -4.57 12.80 7.06
CA ASP A 188 -4.05 14.17 7.19
C ASP A 188 -3.08 14.29 8.36
N GLN A 189 -3.48 13.76 9.53
CA GLN A 189 -2.61 13.72 10.71
C GLN A 189 -1.36 12.87 10.47
N ALA A 190 -1.49 11.75 9.75
CA ALA A 190 -0.35 10.91 9.39
C ALA A 190 0.66 11.66 8.51
N VAL A 191 0.18 12.34 7.46
CA VAL A 191 1.06 13.09 6.54
C VAL A 191 1.68 14.32 7.22
N LEU A 192 0.95 15.01 8.11
CA LEU A 192 1.52 16.07 8.96
C LEU A 192 2.63 15.53 9.87
N SER A 193 2.42 14.39 10.49
CA SER A 193 3.42 13.73 11.34
C SER A 193 4.68 13.35 10.53
N ILE A 194 4.50 12.82 9.31
CA ILE A 194 5.60 12.52 8.38
C ILE A 194 6.39 13.80 8.05
N GLN A 195 5.71 14.87 7.69
CA GLN A 195 6.34 16.15 7.37
C GLN A 195 7.14 16.71 8.55
N LYS A 196 6.59 16.63 9.78
CA LYS A 196 7.27 17.11 11.00
C LYS A 196 8.55 16.32 11.32
N ARG A 197 8.60 15.03 11.00
CA ARG A 197 9.81 14.19 11.18
C ARG A 197 10.90 14.51 10.17
N GLY A 198 10.54 14.97 8.97
CA GLY A 198 11.47 15.42 7.95
C GLY A 198 12.18 14.30 7.20
N ILE A 199 13.40 14.57 6.76
CA ILE A 199 14.23 13.71 5.92
C ILE A 199 15.45 13.23 6.70
N ASP A 200 15.81 11.98 6.50
CA ASP A 200 17.07 11.38 6.89
C ASP A 200 18.07 11.53 5.73
N ASP A 201 19.11 12.31 5.96
CA ASP A 201 20.13 12.58 4.96
C ASP A 201 20.88 11.35 4.48
N GLU A 202 21.00 10.32 5.33
CA GLU A 202 21.73 9.10 5.00
C GLU A 202 21.03 8.25 3.94
N ILE A 203 19.69 8.35 3.85
CA ILE A 203 18.88 7.56 2.92
C ILE A 203 18.23 8.42 1.80
N TYR A 204 18.47 9.74 1.79
CA TYR A 204 17.97 10.62 0.75
C TYR A 204 18.50 10.24 -0.62
N HIS A 205 17.61 10.08 -1.61
CA HIS A 205 17.85 9.53 -2.95
C HIS A 205 18.36 8.07 -3.00
N LYS A 206 18.43 7.38 -1.85
CA LYS A 206 18.67 5.93 -1.81
C LYS A 206 17.35 5.18 -1.63
N HIS A 207 17.26 3.99 -2.23
CA HIS A 207 16.07 3.16 -2.03
C HIS A 207 15.97 2.71 -0.56
N SER A 208 14.92 3.16 0.12
CA SER A 208 14.59 2.77 1.49
C SER A 208 13.09 2.62 1.61
N TYR A 209 12.61 1.36 1.60
CA TYR A 209 11.18 1.05 1.64
C TYR A 209 10.51 1.64 2.89
N ASN A 210 9.44 2.43 2.68
CA ASN A 210 8.81 3.19 3.75
C ASN A 210 7.35 3.53 3.41
N ASP A 211 6.42 3.24 4.33
CA ASP A 211 5.00 3.54 4.17
C ASP A 211 4.73 5.04 4.05
N ALA A 212 5.56 5.91 4.68
CA ALA A 212 5.46 7.36 4.57
C ALA A 212 5.30 7.83 3.12
N ASN A 213 6.03 7.22 2.20
CA ASN A 213 6.00 7.59 0.78
C ASN A 213 4.60 7.47 0.18
N TYR A 214 3.92 6.35 0.43
CA TYR A 214 2.60 6.06 -0.16
C TYR A 214 1.46 6.74 0.60
N LEU A 215 1.64 7.07 1.87
CA LEU A 215 0.72 7.94 2.61
C LEU A 215 0.74 9.37 2.03
N VAL A 216 1.93 9.92 1.74
CA VAL A 216 2.07 11.23 1.07
C VAL A 216 1.49 11.17 -0.35
N LEU A 217 1.76 10.11 -1.13
CA LEU A 217 1.17 9.92 -2.46
C LEU A 217 -0.37 9.87 -2.41
N ALA A 218 -0.94 9.18 -1.42
CA ALA A 218 -2.40 9.14 -1.23
C ALA A 218 -2.96 10.56 -1.00
N LYS A 219 -2.27 11.39 -0.21
CA LYS A 219 -2.67 12.79 0.01
C LYS A 219 -2.51 13.65 -1.24
N VAL A 220 -1.47 13.43 -2.04
CA VAL A 220 -1.33 14.07 -3.36
C VAL A 220 -2.49 13.71 -4.27
N ILE A 221 -2.88 12.42 -4.34
CA ILE A 221 -4.04 11.96 -5.12
C ILE A 221 -5.32 12.68 -4.69
N GLU A 222 -5.58 12.81 -3.39
CA GLU A 222 -6.73 13.58 -2.89
C GLU A 222 -6.69 15.02 -3.37
N LYS A 223 -5.53 15.65 -3.27
CA LYS A 223 -5.35 17.06 -3.62
C LYS A 223 -5.60 17.34 -5.09
N VAL A 224 -5.00 16.55 -5.98
CA VAL A 224 -5.11 16.79 -7.44
C VAL A 224 -6.47 16.41 -8.02
N THR A 225 -7.24 15.58 -7.30
CA THR A 225 -8.57 15.17 -7.73
C THR A 225 -9.70 15.92 -7.03
N GLY A 226 -9.41 16.56 -5.90
CA GLY A 226 -10.44 17.15 -5.03
C GLY A 226 -11.38 16.13 -4.40
N LYS A 227 -10.99 14.85 -4.34
CA LYS A 227 -11.83 13.73 -3.85
C LYS A 227 -11.07 12.92 -2.80
N PRO A 228 -11.76 12.35 -1.80
CA PRO A 228 -11.16 11.43 -0.84
C PRO A 228 -10.45 10.27 -1.53
N TYR A 229 -9.40 9.70 -0.91
CA TYR A 229 -8.66 8.58 -1.45
C TYR A 229 -9.58 7.38 -1.74
N VAL A 230 -10.49 7.06 -0.84
CA VAL A 230 -11.48 5.97 -1.00
C VAL A 230 -12.34 6.19 -2.25
N GLN A 231 -12.80 7.41 -2.48
CA GLN A 231 -13.59 7.75 -3.67
C GLN A 231 -12.77 7.59 -4.96
N ASN A 232 -11.50 7.98 -4.93
CA ASN A 232 -10.59 7.77 -6.05
C ASN A 232 -10.42 6.27 -6.36
N TYR A 233 -10.20 5.44 -5.33
CA TYR A 233 -10.10 3.99 -5.51
C TYR A 233 -11.35 3.41 -6.19
N TYR A 234 -12.55 3.72 -5.68
CA TYR A 234 -13.77 3.19 -6.26
C TYR A 234 -14.05 3.70 -7.67
N ASN A 235 -13.86 4.98 -7.91
CA ASN A 235 -14.14 5.56 -9.22
C ASN A 235 -13.14 5.09 -10.30
N ARG A 236 -11.88 4.89 -9.94
CA ARG A 236 -10.81 4.58 -10.87
C ARG A 236 -10.56 3.09 -11.06
N LEU A 237 -10.79 2.29 -10.02
CA LEU A 237 -10.50 0.85 -9.98
C LEU A 237 -11.70 0.02 -9.53
N GLY A 238 -12.16 0.18 -8.30
CA GLY A 238 -13.13 -0.69 -7.66
C GLY A 238 -14.44 -0.86 -8.44
N ASN A 239 -15.16 0.24 -8.66
CA ASN A 239 -16.43 0.22 -9.42
C ASN A 239 -16.18 0.05 -10.92
N LYS A 240 -15.15 0.76 -11.47
CA LYS A 240 -14.83 0.74 -12.89
C LYS A 240 -14.56 -0.66 -13.42
N PHE A 241 -13.87 -1.48 -12.63
CA PHE A 241 -13.50 -2.85 -13.00
C PHE A 241 -14.29 -3.92 -12.24
N HIS A 242 -15.36 -3.51 -11.53
CA HIS A 242 -16.22 -4.43 -10.78
C HIS A 242 -15.44 -5.32 -9.78
N LEU A 243 -14.54 -4.72 -9.00
CA LEU A 243 -13.83 -5.38 -7.90
C LEU A 243 -14.76 -5.41 -6.69
N LYS A 244 -15.71 -6.34 -6.67
CA LYS A 244 -16.82 -6.37 -5.70
C LYS A 244 -16.43 -7.02 -4.37
N HIS A 245 -15.30 -7.72 -4.31
CA HIS A 245 -14.73 -8.35 -3.13
C HIS A 245 -13.48 -7.59 -2.70
N SER A 246 -13.62 -6.26 -2.66
CA SER A 246 -12.65 -5.33 -2.08
C SER A 246 -13.38 -4.24 -1.30
N ALA A 247 -12.87 -3.89 -0.13
CA ALA A 247 -13.47 -2.91 0.77
C ALA A 247 -12.44 -2.28 1.69
N PHE A 248 -12.67 -1.05 2.11
CA PHE A 248 -11.86 -0.47 3.15
C PHE A 248 -12.24 -1.05 4.53
N TYR A 249 -11.31 -0.97 5.47
CA TYR A 249 -11.34 -1.64 6.77
C TYR A 249 -12.63 -1.46 7.60
N ASP A 250 -13.39 -0.38 7.39
CA ASP A 250 -14.59 -0.01 8.15
C ASP A 250 -15.89 -0.10 7.35
N GLU A 251 -15.87 -0.60 6.11
CA GLU A 251 -17.07 -0.83 5.32
C GLU A 251 -17.94 -1.97 5.90
N LYS A 252 -19.01 -1.59 6.58
CA LYS A 252 -19.88 -2.51 7.34
C LYS A 252 -20.54 -3.62 6.50
N PRO A 253 -21.08 -3.35 5.30
CA PRO A 253 -21.77 -4.38 4.51
C PRO A 253 -20.88 -5.56 4.13
N LEU A 254 -19.55 -5.36 4.10
CA LEU A 254 -18.58 -6.35 3.66
C LEU A 254 -17.77 -6.97 4.81
N GLN A 255 -17.92 -6.49 6.04
CA GLN A 255 -17.16 -6.97 7.21
C GLN A 255 -17.27 -8.48 7.45
N ASN A 256 -18.42 -9.09 7.11
CA ASN A 256 -18.59 -10.53 7.26
C ASN A 256 -17.66 -11.37 6.37
N GLU A 257 -17.12 -10.80 5.30
CA GLU A 257 -16.17 -11.48 4.43
C GLU A 257 -14.70 -11.11 4.74
N MET A 258 -14.46 -10.18 5.65
CA MET A 258 -13.11 -9.79 6.08
C MET A 258 -12.54 -10.81 7.07
N ALA A 259 -11.32 -11.28 6.80
CA ALA A 259 -10.61 -12.17 7.71
C ALA A 259 -10.05 -11.39 8.90
N LYS A 260 -10.05 -12.03 10.07
CA LYS A 260 -9.29 -11.57 11.23
C LYS A 260 -7.86 -12.11 11.14
N GLY A 261 -6.87 -11.28 11.47
CA GLY A 261 -5.48 -11.71 11.50
C GLY A 261 -5.08 -12.29 12.85
N TYR A 262 -4.28 -13.34 12.84
CA TYR A 262 -3.87 -14.05 14.05
C TYR A 262 -2.37 -14.24 14.12
N LYS A 263 -1.84 -14.30 15.35
CA LYS A 263 -0.51 -14.80 15.68
C LYS A 263 -0.67 -16.15 16.38
N PHE A 264 0.05 -17.15 15.90
CA PHE A 264 0.15 -18.44 16.59
C PHE A 264 1.39 -18.44 17.48
N LYS A 265 1.22 -18.68 18.77
CA LYS A 265 2.30 -18.81 19.75
C LYS A 265 1.83 -19.69 20.92
N ASN A 266 2.72 -20.54 21.45
CA ASN A 266 2.43 -21.42 22.59
C ASN A 266 1.15 -22.28 22.37
N ASN A 267 1.03 -22.88 21.19
CA ASN A 267 -0.12 -23.70 20.77
C ASN A 267 -1.49 -22.97 20.82
N SER A 268 -1.50 -21.65 20.78
CA SER A 268 -2.75 -20.87 20.76
C SER A 268 -2.72 -19.78 19.70
N PHE A 269 -3.91 -19.40 19.25
CA PHE A 269 -4.11 -18.29 18.32
C PHE A 269 -4.52 -17.04 19.11
N SER A 270 -3.85 -15.93 18.82
CA SER A 270 -4.18 -14.61 19.38
C SER A 270 -4.59 -13.68 18.27
N PHE A 271 -5.78 -13.07 18.36
CA PHE A 271 -6.24 -12.08 17.42
C PHE A 271 -5.38 -10.80 17.46
N LEU A 272 -4.87 -10.40 16.33
CA LEU A 272 -4.15 -9.14 16.17
C LEU A 272 -5.13 -8.06 15.69
N ARG A 273 -5.71 -7.34 16.65
CA ARG A 273 -6.68 -6.29 16.34
C ARG A 273 -6.01 -5.11 15.64
N PRO A 274 -6.43 -4.77 14.41
CA PRO A 274 -5.93 -3.56 13.75
C PRO A 274 -6.53 -2.31 14.42
N ASN A 275 -5.67 -1.40 14.85
CA ASN A 275 -6.04 -0.20 15.62
C ASN A 275 -5.49 1.11 15.07
N VAL A 276 -4.89 1.08 13.87
CA VAL A 276 -4.27 2.24 13.19
C VAL A 276 -4.62 2.33 11.71
N LEU A 277 -5.64 1.58 11.25
CA LEU A 277 -5.97 1.51 9.82
C LEU A 277 -6.53 2.83 9.26
N ASP A 278 -7.09 3.67 10.10
CA ASP A 278 -7.61 5.01 9.76
C ASP A 278 -6.55 5.96 9.17
N GLN A 279 -5.29 5.68 9.38
CA GLN A 279 -4.16 6.46 8.87
C GLN A 279 -3.48 5.86 7.63
N TYR A 280 -3.80 4.61 7.23
CA TYR A 280 -3.08 3.87 6.19
C TYR A 280 -3.72 3.88 4.79
N PHE A 281 -4.50 4.91 4.46
CA PHE A 281 -5.02 5.07 3.10
C PHE A 281 -3.85 5.18 2.08
N GLY A 282 -3.91 4.33 1.07
CA GLY A 282 -2.86 4.23 0.05
C GLY A 282 -1.72 3.27 0.35
N ALA A 283 -1.56 2.83 1.61
CA ALA A 283 -0.43 2.03 2.04
C ALA A 283 -0.79 0.69 2.70
N GLY A 284 -2.04 0.49 3.20
CA GLY A 284 -2.28 -0.77 3.89
C GLY A 284 -3.66 -1.05 4.49
N ASN A 285 -4.68 -0.22 4.30
CA ASN A 285 -5.99 -0.39 4.95
C ASN A 285 -7.11 -0.97 4.07
N LEU A 286 -6.77 -1.48 2.89
CA LEU A 286 -7.70 -2.13 1.99
C LEU A 286 -7.78 -3.64 2.28
N TYR A 287 -8.99 -4.19 2.32
CA TYR A 287 -9.26 -5.62 2.28
C TYR A 287 -9.62 -6.02 0.85
N MET A 288 -9.10 -7.16 0.40
CA MET A 288 -9.37 -7.66 -0.96
C MET A 288 -9.31 -9.19 -0.99
N ALA A 289 -10.21 -9.80 -1.77
CA ALA A 289 -10.12 -11.22 -2.06
C ALA A 289 -9.03 -11.49 -3.11
N PRO A 290 -8.32 -12.64 -3.05
CA PRO A 290 -7.36 -13.04 -4.07
C PRO A 290 -7.90 -12.99 -5.50
N TYR A 291 -9.17 -13.35 -5.70
CA TYR A 291 -9.84 -13.25 -6.98
C TYR A 291 -9.84 -11.83 -7.56
N ASP A 292 -10.17 -10.82 -6.75
CA ASP A 292 -10.26 -9.44 -7.24
C ASP A 292 -8.89 -8.85 -7.57
N MET A 293 -7.84 -9.20 -6.82
CA MET A 293 -6.46 -8.85 -7.18
C MET A 293 -6.05 -9.50 -8.50
N GLY A 294 -6.33 -10.80 -8.68
CA GLY A 294 -6.03 -11.49 -9.93
C GLY A 294 -6.77 -10.91 -11.12
N LYS A 295 -8.04 -10.54 -10.93
CA LYS A 295 -8.85 -9.86 -11.94
C LYS A 295 -8.26 -8.48 -12.31
N LEU A 296 -7.82 -7.69 -11.33
CA LEU A 296 -7.20 -6.37 -11.54
C LEU A 296 -5.89 -6.51 -12.34
N ILE A 297 -5.03 -7.46 -11.95
CA ILE A 297 -3.79 -7.75 -12.67
C ILE A 297 -4.08 -8.18 -14.11
N HIS A 298 -5.04 -9.09 -14.31
CA HIS A 298 -5.43 -9.53 -15.65
C HIS A 298 -5.95 -8.37 -16.52
N ILE A 299 -6.77 -7.49 -15.96
CA ILE A 299 -7.28 -6.30 -16.64
C ILE A 299 -6.14 -5.35 -17.04
N LEU A 300 -5.12 -5.20 -16.19
CA LEU A 300 -3.91 -4.44 -16.49
C LEU A 300 -3.14 -5.09 -17.66
N GLN A 301 -2.90 -6.40 -17.64
CA GLN A 301 -2.22 -7.15 -18.70
C GLN A 301 -2.96 -7.12 -20.05
N GLN A 302 -4.27 -6.87 -20.03
CA GLN A 302 -5.09 -6.72 -21.23
C GLN A 302 -5.17 -5.28 -21.77
N ASP A 303 -4.30 -4.39 -21.32
CA ASP A 303 -4.28 -2.98 -21.74
C ASP A 303 -5.59 -2.20 -21.48
N LYS A 304 -6.41 -2.68 -20.52
CA LYS A 304 -7.71 -2.06 -20.19
C LYS A 304 -7.62 -0.92 -19.18
N ILE A 305 -6.48 -0.81 -18.47
CA ILE A 305 -6.21 0.31 -17.55
C ILE A 305 -5.42 1.40 -18.27
N PHE A 306 -4.43 1.02 -19.04
CA PHE A 306 -3.56 1.86 -19.86
C PHE A 306 -3.47 1.27 -21.26
N SER A 307 -2.92 2.03 -22.22
CA SER A 307 -2.56 1.51 -23.54
C SER A 307 -1.31 0.63 -23.47
N SER A 308 -1.10 -0.22 -24.46
CA SER A 308 0.00 -1.21 -24.49
C SER A 308 1.40 -0.57 -24.41
N ASN A 309 1.58 0.62 -24.99
CA ASN A 309 2.83 1.38 -24.90
C ASN A 309 3.14 1.89 -23.46
N VAL A 310 2.18 1.86 -22.55
CA VAL A 310 2.35 2.16 -21.12
C VAL A 310 2.42 0.88 -20.31
N THR A 311 1.51 -0.07 -20.56
CA THR A 311 1.44 -1.33 -19.79
C THR A 311 2.68 -2.17 -19.99
N ASN A 312 3.14 -2.34 -21.23
CA ASN A 312 4.26 -3.23 -21.54
C ASN A 312 5.57 -2.81 -20.85
N PRO A 313 6.06 -1.55 -20.95
CA PRO A 313 7.23 -1.12 -20.19
C PRO A 313 7.03 -1.23 -18.67
N MET A 314 5.84 -0.83 -18.16
CA MET A 314 5.54 -0.90 -16.74
C MET A 314 5.68 -2.31 -16.16
N LEU A 315 5.33 -3.35 -16.94
CA LEU A 315 5.35 -4.75 -16.49
C LEU A 315 6.64 -5.52 -16.81
N HIS A 316 7.48 -5.04 -17.76
CA HIS A 316 8.60 -5.84 -18.27
C HIS A 316 9.96 -5.14 -18.23
N GLU A 317 10.00 -3.80 -18.32
CA GLU A 317 11.26 -3.09 -18.29
C GLU A 317 11.80 -2.93 -16.87
N PHE A 318 13.11 -3.12 -16.70
CA PHE A 318 13.82 -2.78 -15.47
C PHE A 318 15.30 -2.47 -15.80
N GLY A 319 15.93 -1.64 -14.95
CA GLY A 319 17.30 -1.18 -15.17
C GLY A 319 17.45 -0.22 -16.37
N THR A 320 16.35 0.38 -16.82
CA THR A 320 16.34 1.43 -17.85
C THR A 320 16.30 2.82 -17.21
N GLU A 321 16.47 3.87 -18.00
CA GLU A 321 16.37 5.25 -17.52
C GLU A 321 14.98 5.55 -16.94
N GLU A 322 13.92 5.06 -17.58
CA GLU A 322 12.56 5.22 -17.09
C GLU A 322 12.27 4.35 -15.85
N TYR A 323 12.76 3.12 -15.84
CA TYR A 323 12.58 2.15 -14.77
C TYR A 323 13.90 1.66 -14.20
N PRO A 324 14.63 2.51 -13.46
CA PRO A 324 15.99 2.18 -12.97
C PRO A 324 15.96 1.16 -11.82
N GLU A 325 14.81 1.00 -11.16
CA GLU A 325 14.63 0.12 -10.00
C GLU A 325 13.66 -1.02 -10.33
N GLU A 326 13.83 -2.15 -9.63
CA GLU A 326 12.87 -3.24 -9.69
C GLU A 326 11.50 -2.82 -9.11
N TYR A 327 11.49 -1.97 -8.08
CA TYR A 327 10.26 -1.49 -7.45
C TYR A 327 9.72 -0.22 -8.13
N ARG A 328 8.44 -0.25 -8.52
CA ARG A 328 7.71 0.90 -9.08
C ARG A 328 6.21 0.74 -8.88
N TYR A 329 5.48 1.83 -8.75
CA TYR A 329 4.01 1.84 -8.67
C TYR A 329 3.40 0.81 -7.70
N GLY A 330 4.11 0.50 -6.60
CA GLY A 330 3.64 -0.42 -5.56
C GLY A 330 3.91 -1.90 -5.81
N PHE A 331 4.72 -2.28 -6.80
CA PHE A 331 5.08 -3.67 -7.08
C PHE A 331 6.52 -3.82 -7.60
N TYR A 332 7.01 -5.05 -7.58
CA TYR A 332 8.34 -5.40 -8.08
C TYR A 332 8.24 -6.00 -9.46
N VAL A 333 9.16 -5.62 -10.33
CA VAL A 333 9.35 -6.17 -11.68
C VAL A 333 10.75 -6.76 -11.76
N THR A 334 10.81 -8.05 -12.07
CA THR A 334 12.06 -8.79 -12.24
C THR A 334 11.96 -9.62 -13.53
N PRO A 335 13.07 -10.15 -14.07
CA PRO A 335 12.97 -11.05 -15.20
C PRO A 335 12.01 -12.22 -14.90
N TYR A 336 11.02 -12.44 -15.76
CA TYR A 336 10.04 -13.53 -15.71
C TYR A 336 9.01 -13.48 -14.57
N LEU A 337 9.05 -12.46 -13.70
CA LEU A 337 8.16 -12.38 -12.55
C LEU A 337 7.89 -10.93 -12.13
N ASN A 338 6.61 -10.63 -11.97
CA ASN A 338 6.12 -9.47 -11.24
C ASN A 338 5.57 -9.91 -9.88
N ARG A 339 5.79 -9.10 -8.84
CA ARG A 339 5.44 -9.44 -7.47
C ARG A 339 4.77 -8.29 -6.75
N VAL A 340 3.62 -8.58 -6.15
CA VAL A 340 2.95 -7.71 -5.17
C VAL A 340 2.96 -8.44 -3.82
N ASN A 341 3.32 -7.76 -2.73
CA ASN A 341 3.32 -8.36 -1.41
C ASN A 341 2.93 -7.36 -0.33
N GLY A 342 2.22 -7.83 0.69
CA GLY A 342 1.88 -7.04 1.84
C GLY A 342 1.70 -7.90 3.09
N VAL A 343 2.13 -7.34 4.22
CA VAL A 343 1.98 -7.95 5.55
C VAL A 343 1.43 -6.89 6.49
N PHE A 344 0.31 -7.19 7.18
CA PHE A 344 -0.24 -6.28 8.17
C PHE A 344 -1.15 -7.02 9.16
N PHE A 345 -1.01 -6.74 10.45
CA PHE A 345 -1.84 -7.31 11.53
C PHE A 345 -2.10 -8.82 11.40
N GLY A 346 -1.04 -9.60 11.19
CA GLY A 346 -1.13 -11.06 11.10
C GLY A 346 -1.64 -11.62 9.78
N GLN A 347 -1.90 -10.75 8.80
CA GLN A 347 -2.31 -11.15 7.48
C GLN A 347 -1.18 -10.92 6.48
N THR A 348 -1.03 -11.83 5.53
CA THR A 348 -0.07 -11.73 4.43
C THR A 348 -0.80 -11.94 3.12
N PHE A 349 -0.50 -11.08 2.16
CA PHE A 349 -1.11 -11.12 0.84
C PHE A 349 -0.02 -11.04 -0.22
N THR A 350 0.14 -12.11 -1.01
CA THR A 350 1.21 -12.25 -1.99
C THR A 350 0.63 -12.59 -3.36
N ALA A 351 1.00 -11.83 -4.37
CA ALA A 351 0.69 -12.13 -5.77
C ALA A 351 1.99 -12.26 -6.59
N TYR A 352 2.12 -13.36 -7.31
CA TYR A 352 3.13 -13.60 -8.34
C TYR A 352 2.44 -13.66 -9.69
N PHE A 353 2.96 -12.95 -10.67
CA PHE A 353 2.38 -12.98 -12.01
C PHE A 353 3.41 -12.73 -13.12
N ASN A 354 3.17 -13.33 -14.25
CA ASN A 354 3.84 -13.10 -15.53
C ASN A 354 2.77 -13.11 -16.64
N ASP A 355 3.17 -13.11 -17.90
CA ASP A 355 2.23 -13.03 -19.02
C ASP A 355 1.22 -14.19 -19.07
N ARG A 356 1.55 -15.32 -18.50
CA ARG A 356 0.69 -16.51 -18.50
C ARG A 356 -0.09 -16.68 -17.20
N TYR A 357 0.62 -16.72 -16.07
CA TYR A 357 0.03 -17.06 -14.78
C TYR A 357 -0.12 -15.85 -13.86
N ILE A 358 -1.21 -15.83 -13.12
CA ILE A 358 -1.41 -14.94 -11.97
C ILE A 358 -1.79 -15.85 -10.80
N ALA A 359 -0.94 -15.91 -9.78
CA ALA A 359 -1.17 -16.70 -8.58
C ALA A 359 -1.20 -15.78 -7.35
N ILE A 360 -2.23 -15.88 -6.53
CA ILE A 360 -2.43 -15.06 -5.36
C ILE A 360 -2.71 -15.93 -4.13
N LEU A 361 -2.04 -15.66 -3.03
CA LEU A 361 -2.29 -16.23 -1.71
C LEU A 361 -2.60 -15.11 -0.71
N GLY A 362 -3.78 -15.16 -0.10
CA GLY A 362 -4.12 -14.39 1.09
C GLY A 362 -4.18 -15.32 2.30
N THR A 363 -3.43 -15.04 3.35
CA THR A 363 -3.45 -15.77 4.63
C THR A 363 -3.68 -14.83 5.80
N ASN A 364 -4.31 -15.32 6.84
CA ASN A 364 -4.61 -14.53 8.04
C ASN A 364 -3.97 -15.09 9.32
N ILE A 365 -2.93 -15.91 9.17
CA ILE A 365 -2.09 -16.34 10.29
C ILE A 365 -0.68 -15.81 10.04
N LYS A 366 -0.22 -14.94 10.97
CA LYS A 366 1.18 -14.49 10.96
C LYS A 366 2.07 -15.71 11.14
N ASN A 367 3.01 -15.84 10.21
CA ASN A 367 3.98 -16.92 10.26
C ASN A 367 4.76 -16.90 11.58
N THR A 368 4.80 -18.05 12.23
CA THR A 368 5.56 -18.33 13.44
C THR A 368 6.25 -19.67 13.26
N ASN A 369 7.23 -19.98 14.08
CA ASN A 369 8.00 -21.22 14.02
C ASN A 369 7.09 -22.45 13.82
N GLY A 370 7.36 -23.25 12.80
CA GLY A 370 6.62 -24.47 12.47
C GLY A 370 5.67 -24.38 11.25
N PHE A 371 5.39 -23.20 10.73
CA PHE A 371 4.60 -23.05 9.50
C PHE A 371 5.47 -22.62 8.31
N VAL A 372 5.21 -23.15 7.13
CA VAL A 372 5.84 -22.69 5.90
C VAL A 372 5.41 -21.24 5.63
N PRO A 373 6.32 -20.28 5.41
CA PRO A 373 6.00 -18.91 5.08
C PRO A 373 5.10 -18.79 3.83
N ASN A 374 4.23 -17.77 3.79
CA ASN A 374 3.35 -17.53 2.64
C ASN A 374 4.15 -17.33 1.35
N GLU A 375 5.27 -16.60 1.44
CA GLU A 375 6.18 -16.38 0.32
C GLU A 375 6.80 -17.70 -0.19
N ASP A 376 7.19 -18.59 0.70
CA ASP A 376 7.78 -19.88 0.33
C ASP A 376 6.73 -20.82 -0.28
N LYS A 377 5.49 -20.77 0.22
CA LYS A 377 4.36 -21.47 -0.44
C LYS A 377 4.16 -20.93 -1.87
N MET A 378 4.19 -19.61 -2.04
CA MET A 378 4.04 -18.98 -3.36
C MET A 378 5.19 -19.38 -4.29
N LYS A 379 6.44 -19.36 -3.82
CA LYS A 379 7.62 -19.78 -4.60
C LYS A 379 7.47 -21.25 -5.04
N HIS A 380 7.06 -22.14 -4.14
CA HIS A 380 6.84 -23.55 -4.48
C HIS A 380 5.74 -23.72 -5.53
N ILE A 381 4.61 -23.04 -5.38
CA ILE A 381 3.50 -23.07 -6.34
C ILE A 381 3.98 -22.57 -7.71
N PHE A 382 4.60 -21.38 -7.74
CA PHE A 382 4.91 -20.72 -9.00
C PHE A 382 6.07 -21.38 -9.74
N TYR A 383 7.15 -21.72 -9.04
CA TYR A 383 8.35 -22.28 -9.68
C TYR A 383 8.32 -23.79 -9.84
N ASN A 384 7.76 -24.52 -8.88
CA ASN A 384 7.85 -25.98 -8.91
C ASN A 384 6.57 -26.62 -9.49
N ILE A 385 5.38 -26.15 -9.11
CA ILE A 385 4.13 -26.76 -9.61
C ILE A 385 3.73 -26.15 -10.96
N LEU A 386 3.71 -24.81 -11.09
CA LEU A 386 3.43 -24.13 -12.36
C LEU A 386 4.63 -24.06 -13.29
N ASN A 387 5.80 -24.56 -12.86
CA ASN A 387 7.04 -24.68 -13.62
C ASN A 387 7.50 -23.38 -14.29
N GLN A 388 7.44 -22.25 -13.55
CA GLN A 388 7.86 -20.97 -14.07
C GLN A 388 9.34 -20.72 -13.78
N LYS A 389 9.99 -19.91 -14.64
CA LYS A 389 11.41 -19.53 -14.49
C LYS A 389 11.60 -18.69 -13.24
N LYS A 390 12.69 -18.94 -12.52
CA LYS A 390 13.15 -18.09 -11.41
C LYS A 390 13.82 -16.84 -11.97
N PRO A 391 13.58 -15.65 -11.40
CA PRO A 391 14.11 -14.40 -11.92
C PRO A 391 15.65 -14.34 -11.90
N TYR A 392 16.28 -15.05 -10.98
CA TYR A 392 17.73 -14.94 -10.72
C TYR A 392 18.60 -16.05 -11.29
N ASN A 393 18.07 -16.87 -12.20
CA ASN A 393 18.86 -17.86 -12.94
C ASN A 393 19.59 -17.26 -14.18
N THR A 394 19.57 -15.92 -14.33
CA THR A 394 20.20 -15.25 -15.47
C THR A 394 21.61 -14.81 -15.06
N PRO A 395 22.69 -15.26 -15.74
CA PRO A 395 24.04 -14.79 -15.47
C PRO A 395 24.13 -13.27 -15.60
N GLY A 396 24.63 -12.60 -14.56
CA GLY A 396 24.84 -11.15 -14.55
C GLY A 396 23.85 -10.32 -13.72
N VAL A 397 22.75 -10.89 -13.25
CA VAL A 397 21.83 -10.19 -12.35
C VAL A 397 22.30 -10.37 -10.90
N LYS A 398 22.83 -9.30 -10.31
CA LYS A 398 23.17 -9.27 -8.88
C LYS A 398 21.88 -9.17 -8.08
N VAL A 399 21.58 -10.20 -7.31
CA VAL A 399 20.48 -10.21 -6.35
C VAL A 399 20.84 -9.32 -5.17
N HIS A 400 20.10 -8.27 -4.93
CA HIS A 400 20.07 -7.62 -3.63
C HIS A 400 19.15 -8.42 -2.68
N ASP A 401 19.60 -9.61 -2.31
CA ASP A 401 18.98 -10.47 -1.31
C ASP A 401 19.25 -9.94 0.11
N LYS A 402 18.79 -8.73 0.41
CA LYS A 402 18.77 -8.21 1.78
C LYS A 402 17.60 -7.26 1.97
N HIS A 403 16.40 -7.77 1.90
CA HIS A 403 15.30 -7.15 2.61
C HIS A 403 14.67 -8.17 3.56
N HIS A 404 15.34 -8.38 4.67
CA HIS A 404 14.73 -8.89 5.87
C HIS A 404 13.62 -7.90 6.26
N ILE A 405 12.40 -8.28 5.99
CA ILE A 405 11.22 -7.66 6.57
C ILE A 405 11.18 -8.15 8.01
N ASN A 406 11.89 -7.46 8.86
CA ASN A 406 11.65 -7.49 10.30
C ASN A 406 10.50 -6.50 10.55
N GLN A 407 9.29 -7.01 10.60
CA GLN A 407 8.15 -6.44 11.35
C GLN A 407 7.17 -7.54 11.75
#